data_f6a4b6c09389d2e7aee34591c71750e9
#
_entry.id   f6a4b6c09389d2e7aee34591c71750e9
#
_cell.length_a   1.000
_cell.length_b   1.000
_cell.length_c   1.000
_cell.angle_alpha   90.00
_cell.angle_beta   90.00
_cell.angle_gamma   90.00
#
_symmetry.space_group_name_H-M   'P 1'
#
loop_
_entity.id
_entity.type
_entity.pdbx_description
1 polymer ?
#
loop_
_entity_poly.entity_id
_entity_poly.type
_entity_poly.pdbx_seq_one_letter_code
_entity_poly.pdbx_strand_id
1 'polypeptide(L)'
;MNKCRHSKKLLALLSLVTLFVPTTMRSNLAQDSNQKAQRPRQVFSGGQQPDEVVKVDTDLVSLDVVVNDAAGRPVRNLRQEDFKVYVDGVEQPLSFFQVERRSGETRPLAIVFAIDISGSMTAEEMERLRSALNAFSAKLAGHSAIYAVMSFGMNVKILQKFTSETDKLDRAFERIAHEPNGLSTHTYDAVDDAIRLLVRQAPRTRERRLMKRAVLVVTDGFPVGDTVSANTVIERANAADASIYVVTLPSYSRVLASTTQTPLPTPLDVSGLAEMTGGRSVYAEENNYDPLFRALAEEVTSAYVLAFYPAEQKRHDGQFHNIRVDGPSGLTLRQSRPGFQAEKSGRQEQ
;
A
#
# COMPACT_ATOMS: atom_id res chain seq x y z
N MET A 1 -49.35 8.74 48.79
CA MET A 1 -49.46 9.96 49.57
C MET A 1 -48.45 11.00 49.00
N ASN A 2 -49.06 12.08 48.46
CA ASN A 2 -48.54 13.46 48.37
C ASN A 2 -47.19 13.74 47.66
N LYS A 3 -47.13 14.61 46.76
CA LYS A 3 -47.74 15.80 46.12
C LYS A 3 -46.60 16.46 45.36
N CYS A 4 -46.67 16.60 44.08
CA CYS A 4 -47.07 17.82 43.34
C CYS A 4 -46.46 19.13 43.82
N ARG A 5 -45.63 19.81 42.98
CA ARG A 5 -45.90 21.21 42.68
C ARG A 5 -45.06 21.77 41.52
N HIS A 6 -45.81 22.27 40.58
CA HIS A 6 -45.51 23.19 39.47
C HIS A 6 -44.87 24.56 39.94
N SER A 7 -44.17 25.19 39.01
CA SER A 7 -44.26 26.64 38.72
C SER A 7 -43.43 26.92 37.44
N LYS A 8 -43.95 27.29 36.45
CA LYS A 8 -44.46 28.30 35.51
C LYS A 8 -43.89 29.72 35.74
N LYS A 9 -43.67 30.33 34.54
CA LYS A 9 -43.60 31.78 34.21
C LYS A 9 -42.16 32.26 33.96
N LEU A 10 -41.84 33.15 32.98
CA LEU A 10 -42.64 34.01 32.12
C LEU A 10 -41.74 34.59 31.02
N LEU A 11 -42.35 34.86 29.87
CA LEU A 11 -41.88 35.68 28.76
C LEU A 11 -41.26 37.02 29.13
N ALA A 12 -40.32 37.52 28.32
CA ALA A 12 -40.27 38.94 27.96
C ALA A 12 -39.67 39.08 26.56
N LEU A 13 -40.50 39.45 25.62
CA LEU A 13 -40.22 40.14 24.35
C LEU A 13 -39.67 41.53 24.64
N LEU A 14 -38.68 41.98 23.92
CA LEU A 14 -38.58 43.39 23.56
C LEU A 14 -37.92 43.55 22.19
N SER A 15 -38.71 44.04 21.27
CA SER A 15 -38.39 44.59 19.97
C SER A 15 -37.96 46.04 20.14
N LEU A 16 -37.09 46.57 19.29
CA LEU A 16 -37.19 47.93 18.71
C LEU A 16 -35.84 48.26 18.00
N VAL A 17 -35.92 48.51 16.83
CA VAL A 17 -36.10 49.69 15.94
C VAL A 17 -34.82 49.99 15.12
N THR A 18 -35.05 49.95 13.86
CA THR A 18 -34.35 50.44 12.68
C THR A 18 -33.78 51.86 12.83
N LEU A 19 -32.57 52.09 12.28
CA LEU A 19 -32.26 53.40 11.71
C LEU A 19 -31.50 53.25 10.40
N PHE A 20 -32.19 53.66 9.32
CA PHE A 20 -31.74 53.83 7.94
C PHE A 20 -31.27 55.27 7.80
N VAL A 21 -30.05 55.51 7.31
CA VAL A 21 -29.63 56.81 6.83
C VAL A 21 -28.91 56.62 5.50
N PRO A 22 -29.41 57.23 4.41
CA PRO A 22 -28.69 57.27 3.15
C PRO A 22 -27.93 58.62 3.03
N THR A 23 -26.68 58.60 2.56
CA THR A 23 -26.03 59.83 2.14
C THR A 23 -25.26 59.63 0.84
N THR A 24 -25.87 60.07 -0.17
CA THR A 24 -25.52 60.76 -1.41
C THR A 24 -24.06 60.78 -1.92
N MET A 25 -24.02 60.47 -3.19
CA MET A 25 -23.03 60.77 -4.21
C MET A 25 -22.36 62.13 -4.08
N ARG A 26 -21.06 62.17 -4.34
CA ARG A 26 -20.43 63.28 -5.08
C ARG A 26 -19.34 62.76 -5.98
N SER A 27 -19.59 62.87 -7.27
CA SER A 27 -18.64 62.84 -8.38
C SER A 27 -17.76 64.08 -8.35
N ASN A 28 -16.45 63.89 -8.49
CA ASN A 28 -15.56 64.93 -8.98
C ASN A 28 -14.62 64.32 -10.02
N LEU A 29 -14.87 64.73 -11.26
CA LEU A 29 -13.96 64.71 -12.39
C LEU A 29 -12.87 65.79 -12.17
N ALA A 30 -11.63 65.43 -12.27
CA ALA A 30 -10.55 66.33 -12.72
C ALA A 30 -9.39 65.49 -13.28
N GLN A 31 -9.20 65.70 -14.49
CA GLN A 31 -8.17 65.61 -15.49
C GLN A 31 -6.70 65.57 -15.04
N ASP A 32 -6.02 64.68 -15.72
CA ASP A 32 -4.76 64.86 -16.47
C ASP A 32 -3.49 65.30 -15.72
N SER A 33 -2.53 64.41 -15.69
CA SER A 33 -1.19 64.73 -16.17
C SER A 33 -0.32 63.46 -16.29
N ASN A 34 0.11 63.28 -17.47
CA ASN A 34 1.04 62.28 -17.99
C ASN A 34 2.44 62.53 -17.41
N GLN A 35 2.95 61.57 -16.62
CA GLN A 35 4.40 61.45 -16.42
C GLN A 35 4.79 59.98 -16.28
N LYS A 36 5.34 59.44 -17.35
CA LYS A 36 6.08 58.19 -17.42
C LYS A 36 7.32 58.28 -16.52
N ALA A 37 7.29 57.67 -15.36
CA ALA A 37 8.49 57.32 -14.63
C ALA A 37 8.91 55.90 -15.05
N GLN A 38 9.88 55.83 -15.94
CA GLN A 38 10.59 54.59 -16.26
C GLN A 38 11.42 54.19 -15.03
N ARG A 39 11.01 53.10 -14.37
CA ARG A 39 11.89 52.40 -13.44
C ARG A 39 12.87 51.54 -14.22
N PRO A 40 14.17 51.50 -13.82
CA PRO A 40 15.14 50.67 -14.50
C PRO A 40 14.77 49.19 -14.32
N ARG A 41 14.66 48.50 -15.44
CA ARG A 41 14.47 47.06 -15.50
C ARG A 41 15.80 46.43 -15.09
N GLN A 42 15.89 45.94 -13.86
CA GLN A 42 16.98 45.06 -13.45
C GLN A 42 16.83 43.76 -14.25
N VAL A 43 17.74 43.58 -15.19
CA VAL A 43 17.92 42.30 -15.87
C VAL A 43 18.62 41.37 -14.88
N PHE A 44 17.88 40.55 -14.21
CA PHE A 44 18.43 39.39 -13.53
C PHE A 44 18.79 38.37 -14.60
N SER A 45 20.06 38.36 -15.02
CA SER A 45 20.67 37.25 -15.72
C SER A 45 21.00 36.18 -14.66
N GLY A 46 20.01 35.41 -14.29
CA GLY A 46 20.13 34.17 -13.54
C GLY A 46 19.36 33.13 -14.33
N GLY A 47 20.03 32.38 -15.16
CA GLY A 47 19.47 31.20 -15.82
C GLY A 47 19.06 30.19 -14.74
N GLN A 48 17.84 30.29 -14.25
CA GLN A 48 17.17 29.12 -13.71
C GLN A 48 16.79 28.28 -14.94
N GLN A 49 17.55 27.21 -15.16
CA GLN A 49 17.04 26.09 -15.93
C GLN A 49 15.67 25.72 -15.35
N PRO A 50 14.64 25.57 -16.19
CA PRO A 50 13.37 25.03 -15.70
C PRO A 50 13.69 23.73 -14.99
N ASP A 51 13.17 23.56 -13.77
CA ASP A 51 13.13 22.25 -13.13
C ASP A 51 12.60 21.28 -14.17
N GLU A 52 13.46 20.41 -14.64
CA GLU A 52 13.11 19.33 -15.52
C GLU A 52 12.15 18.46 -14.72
N VAL A 53 10.86 18.71 -14.93
CA VAL A 53 9.80 17.83 -14.44
C VAL A 53 10.10 16.49 -15.06
N VAL A 54 10.76 15.62 -14.32
CA VAL A 54 10.98 14.23 -14.70
C VAL A 54 9.58 13.64 -14.83
N LYS A 55 9.04 13.68 -16.06
CA LYS A 55 7.88 12.88 -16.41
C LYS A 55 8.30 11.46 -16.14
N VAL A 56 7.75 10.87 -15.06
CA VAL A 56 7.89 9.44 -14.83
C VAL A 56 7.24 8.80 -16.04
N ASP A 57 8.06 8.19 -16.88
CA ASP A 57 7.62 7.51 -18.09
C ASP A 57 6.66 6.40 -17.66
N THR A 58 5.41 6.52 -18.05
CA THR A 58 4.34 5.58 -17.66
C THR A 58 4.55 4.20 -18.26
N ASP A 59 5.41 4.08 -19.27
CA ASP A 59 5.67 2.84 -20.00
C ASP A 59 6.73 1.95 -19.35
N LEU A 60 7.44 2.42 -18.31
CA LEU A 60 8.42 1.61 -17.61
C LEU A 60 7.73 0.53 -16.76
N VAL A 61 7.95 -0.72 -17.13
CA VAL A 61 7.48 -1.88 -16.38
C VAL A 61 8.55 -2.28 -15.37
N SER A 62 8.23 -2.18 -14.08
CA SER A 62 9.10 -2.61 -12.99
C SER A 62 8.57 -3.86 -12.32
N LEU A 63 9.47 -4.71 -11.84
CA LEU A 63 9.12 -5.89 -11.06
C LEU A 63 10.19 -6.16 -9.99
N ASP A 64 9.74 -6.67 -8.86
CA ASP A 64 10.62 -7.16 -7.82
C ASP A 64 10.90 -8.66 -8.05
N VAL A 65 12.13 -9.07 -7.83
CA VAL A 65 12.54 -10.49 -7.90
C VAL A 65 13.25 -10.87 -6.61
N VAL A 66 12.67 -11.81 -5.89
CA VAL A 66 13.30 -12.44 -4.72
C VAL A 66 14.02 -13.68 -5.19
N VAL A 67 15.28 -13.82 -4.81
CA VAL A 67 16.11 -14.97 -5.17
C VAL A 67 16.58 -15.68 -3.90
N ASN A 68 16.31 -16.99 -3.82
CA ASN A 68 16.69 -17.81 -2.69
C ASN A 68 17.60 -18.96 -3.12
N ASP A 69 18.50 -19.39 -2.24
CA ASP A 69 19.27 -20.62 -2.38
C ASP A 69 18.42 -21.87 -2.07
N ALA A 70 19.02 -23.05 -2.24
CA ALA A 70 18.35 -24.33 -1.95
C ALA A 70 17.89 -24.48 -0.47
N ALA A 71 18.47 -23.69 0.45
CA ALA A 71 18.07 -23.66 1.86
C ALA A 71 17.01 -22.58 2.16
N GLY A 72 16.47 -21.92 1.11
CA GLY A 72 15.47 -20.85 1.23
C GLY A 72 16.04 -19.51 1.72
N ARG A 73 17.36 -19.35 1.79
CA ARG A 73 18.00 -18.09 2.24
C ARG A 73 18.11 -17.09 1.10
N PRO A 74 17.82 -15.80 1.33
CA PRO A 74 17.93 -14.77 0.29
C PRO A 74 19.36 -14.62 -0.23
N VAL A 75 19.52 -14.67 -1.56
CA VAL A 75 20.76 -14.39 -2.27
C VAL A 75 20.78 -12.93 -2.68
N ARG A 76 21.83 -12.17 -2.30
CA ARG A 76 21.86 -10.69 -2.44
C ARG A 76 23.07 -10.17 -3.24
N ASN A 77 23.86 -11.01 -3.84
CA ASN A 77 25.10 -10.67 -4.53
C ASN A 77 25.06 -10.84 -6.04
N LEU A 78 23.86 -11.04 -6.61
CA LEU A 78 23.68 -11.14 -8.05
C LEU A 78 23.81 -9.79 -8.73
N ARG A 79 24.16 -9.81 -10.01
CA ARG A 79 24.32 -8.64 -10.87
C ARG A 79 23.27 -8.61 -11.96
N GLN A 80 23.20 -7.51 -12.71
CA GLN A 80 22.24 -7.35 -13.79
C GLN A 80 22.36 -8.46 -14.85
N GLU A 81 23.56 -8.84 -15.19
CA GLU A 81 23.89 -9.90 -16.17
C GLU A 81 23.44 -11.31 -15.76
N ASP A 82 23.14 -11.50 -14.46
CA ASP A 82 22.61 -12.78 -13.94
C ASP A 82 21.12 -12.94 -14.22
N PHE A 83 20.43 -11.90 -14.72
CA PHE A 83 19.00 -11.93 -14.98
C PHE A 83 18.67 -11.76 -16.46
N LYS A 84 17.67 -12.52 -16.93
CA LYS A 84 17.05 -12.33 -18.23
C LYS A 84 15.56 -12.18 -18.06
N VAL A 85 15.00 -11.15 -18.69
CA VAL A 85 13.56 -10.89 -18.67
C VAL A 85 12.97 -11.19 -20.02
N TYR A 86 11.85 -11.88 -20.04
CA TYR A 86 11.11 -12.23 -21.25
C TYR A 86 9.69 -11.69 -21.17
N VAL A 87 9.21 -11.10 -22.24
CA VAL A 87 7.82 -10.71 -22.43
C VAL A 87 7.21 -11.54 -23.53
N ASP A 88 6.20 -12.36 -23.23
CA ASP A 88 5.60 -13.34 -24.14
C ASP A 88 6.65 -14.20 -24.85
N GLY A 89 7.69 -14.61 -24.12
CA GLY A 89 8.77 -15.45 -24.63
C GLY A 89 9.89 -14.70 -25.36
N VAL A 90 9.78 -13.38 -25.59
CA VAL A 90 10.80 -12.57 -26.23
C VAL A 90 11.66 -11.84 -25.19
N GLU A 91 12.98 -12.05 -25.24
CA GLU A 91 13.93 -11.40 -24.31
C GLU A 91 13.87 -9.88 -24.46
N GLN A 92 13.81 -9.17 -23.30
CA GLN A 92 13.79 -7.72 -23.21
C GLN A 92 15.06 -7.23 -22.48
N PRO A 93 15.74 -6.18 -23.00
CA PRO A 93 16.87 -5.60 -22.32
C PRO A 93 16.42 -4.90 -21.03
N LEU A 94 17.15 -5.12 -19.94
CA LEU A 94 16.94 -4.39 -18.68
C LEU A 94 17.40 -2.95 -18.83
N SER A 95 16.51 -2.02 -18.57
CA SER A 95 16.81 -0.58 -18.57
C SER A 95 17.19 -0.09 -17.18
N PHE A 96 16.78 -0.81 -16.14
CA PHE A 96 17.09 -0.47 -14.76
C PHE A 96 17.27 -1.76 -13.93
N PHE A 97 18.30 -1.72 -13.07
CA PHE A 97 18.62 -2.78 -12.12
C PHE A 97 19.03 -2.17 -10.79
N GLN A 98 18.40 -2.60 -9.72
CA GLN A 98 18.76 -2.17 -8.37
C GLN A 98 18.81 -3.35 -7.41
N VAL A 99 19.84 -3.39 -6.58
CA VAL A 99 19.98 -4.35 -5.47
C VAL A 99 19.80 -3.61 -4.16
N GLU A 100 18.93 -4.07 -3.32
CA GLU A 100 18.50 -3.33 -2.14
C GLU A 100 19.56 -3.14 -1.05
N ARG A 101 20.79 -3.52 -1.15
CA ARG A 101 21.78 -3.33 -0.07
C ARG A 101 23.21 -2.98 -0.45
N ARG A 102 23.48 -2.67 -1.71
CA ARG A 102 24.88 -2.41 -2.10
C ARG A 102 25.40 -1.00 -1.78
N SER A 103 24.53 -0.01 -1.56
CA SER A 103 24.93 1.40 -1.46
C SER A 103 24.63 2.08 -0.12
N GLY A 104 24.24 1.32 0.91
CA GLY A 104 23.86 1.93 2.21
C GLY A 104 22.51 2.65 2.21
N GLU A 105 21.89 2.79 1.07
CA GLU A 105 20.61 3.45 0.88
C GLU A 105 19.50 2.39 0.73
N THR A 106 18.57 2.35 1.67
CA THR A 106 17.45 1.40 1.67
C THR A 106 16.30 1.91 0.82
N ARG A 107 15.57 0.99 0.14
CA ARG A 107 14.38 1.30 -0.64
C ARG A 107 13.25 1.75 0.30
N PRO A 108 12.52 2.85 0.02
CA PRO A 108 11.36 3.26 0.80
C PRO A 108 10.27 2.20 0.75
N LEU A 109 9.58 2.00 1.87
CA LEU A 109 8.53 0.99 2.01
C LEU A 109 7.19 1.64 2.38
N ALA A 110 6.09 1.16 1.83
CA ALA A 110 4.74 1.45 2.27
C ALA A 110 4.01 0.13 2.54
N ILE A 111 3.64 -0.11 3.78
CA ILE A 111 3.04 -1.37 4.22
C ILE A 111 1.68 -1.08 4.85
N VAL A 112 0.64 -1.78 4.37
CA VAL A 112 -0.66 -1.81 5.03
C VAL A 112 -0.79 -3.13 5.77
N PHE A 113 -1.01 -3.07 7.07
CA PHE A 113 -1.42 -4.23 7.88
C PHE A 113 -2.94 -4.34 7.83
N ALA A 114 -3.45 -5.41 7.24
CA ALA A 114 -4.86 -5.76 7.22
C ALA A 114 -5.08 -6.95 8.16
N ILE A 115 -5.71 -6.70 9.30
CA ILE A 115 -5.82 -7.65 10.41
C ILE A 115 -7.25 -8.12 10.54
N ASP A 116 -7.44 -9.42 10.43
CA ASP A 116 -8.72 -10.09 10.63
C ASP A 116 -9.12 -10.05 12.11
N ILE A 117 -10.35 -9.63 12.37
CA ILE A 117 -10.95 -9.58 13.71
C ILE A 117 -12.25 -10.38 13.77
N SER A 118 -12.44 -11.37 12.91
CA SER A 118 -13.68 -12.16 12.77
C SER A 118 -14.00 -13.06 13.96
N GLY A 119 -13.28 -12.94 15.09
CA GLY A 119 -13.59 -13.63 16.34
C GLY A 119 -12.93 -15.01 16.49
N SER A 120 -12.11 -15.40 15.54
CA SER A 120 -11.35 -16.68 15.59
C SER A 120 -10.14 -16.62 16.50
N MET A 121 -9.65 -15.44 16.87
CA MET A 121 -8.46 -15.24 17.70
C MET A 121 -8.79 -15.02 19.17
N THR A 122 -8.00 -15.67 20.04
CA THR A 122 -8.02 -15.42 21.48
C THR A 122 -7.29 -14.12 21.83
N ALA A 123 -7.54 -13.57 23.03
CA ALA A 123 -6.83 -12.38 23.51
C ALA A 123 -5.30 -12.61 23.59
N GLU A 124 -4.87 -13.83 23.91
CA GLU A 124 -3.45 -14.20 23.99
C GLU A 124 -2.81 -14.26 22.60
N GLU A 125 -3.50 -14.81 21.60
CA GLU A 125 -3.05 -14.82 20.20
C GLU A 125 -2.95 -13.40 19.65
N MET A 126 -3.89 -12.53 19.99
CA MET A 126 -3.87 -11.13 19.62
C MET A 126 -2.67 -10.38 20.21
N GLU A 127 -2.32 -10.64 21.48
CA GLU A 127 -1.15 -10.03 22.11
C GLU A 127 0.17 -10.53 21.50
N ARG A 128 0.25 -11.83 21.17
CA ARG A 128 1.40 -12.40 20.44
C ARG A 128 1.53 -11.77 19.05
N LEU A 129 0.40 -11.58 18.35
CA LEU A 129 0.40 -10.91 17.04
C LEU A 129 0.86 -9.45 17.16
N ARG A 130 0.37 -8.71 18.15
CA ARG A 130 0.81 -7.32 18.41
C ARG A 130 2.32 -7.25 18.63
N SER A 131 2.86 -8.12 19.46
CA SER A 131 4.30 -8.20 19.71
C SER A 131 5.10 -8.47 18.43
N ALA A 132 4.67 -9.44 17.64
CA ALA A 132 5.33 -9.79 16.38
C ALA A 132 5.26 -8.67 15.32
N LEU A 133 4.13 -7.97 15.22
CA LEU A 133 3.97 -6.82 14.30
C LEU A 133 4.85 -5.63 14.73
N ASN A 134 4.99 -5.40 16.03
CA ASN A 134 5.91 -4.38 16.55
C ASN A 134 7.37 -4.76 16.26
N ALA A 135 7.76 -6.02 16.47
CA ALA A 135 9.10 -6.51 16.13
C ALA A 135 9.38 -6.43 14.61
N PHE A 136 8.39 -6.72 13.78
CA PHE A 136 8.47 -6.57 12.32
C PHE A 136 8.74 -5.11 11.92
N SER A 137 7.93 -4.16 12.42
CA SER A 137 8.10 -2.75 12.09
C SER A 137 9.40 -2.17 12.64
N ALA A 138 9.84 -2.58 13.83
CA ALA A 138 11.13 -2.20 14.39
C ALA A 138 12.30 -2.69 13.52
N LYS A 139 12.23 -3.89 12.96
CA LYS A 139 13.25 -4.42 12.04
C LYS A 139 13.35 -3.61 10.74
N LEU A 140 12.25 -3.00 10.32
CA LEU A 140 12.19 -2.15 9.13
C LEU A 140 12.47 -0.66 9.42
N ALA A 141 12.74 -0.27 10.66
CA ALA A 141 12.98 1.14 11.03
C ALA A 141 14.18 1.80 10.31
N GLY A 142 15.16 1.00 9.86
CA GLY A 142 16.28 1.46 9.02
C GLY A 142 15.90 1.77 7.57
N HIS A 143 14.69 1.42 7.14
CA HIS A 143 14.15 1.76 5.83
C HIS A 143 13.22 2.97 5.99
N SER A 144 13.16 3.88 5.01
CA SER A 144 12.20 5.00 5.00
C SER A 144 10.75 4.46 4.91
N ALA A 145 10.32 3.68 5.91
CA ALA A 145 9.06 2.94 5.90
C ALA A 145 7.91 3.78 6.44
N ILE A 146 6.74 3.64 5.82
CA ILE A 146 5.46 4.16 6.32
C ILE A 146 4.46 3.02 6.42
N TYR A 147 3.63 3.08 7.46
CA TYR A 147 2.72 2.00 7.80
C TYR A 147 1.29 2.51 7.95
N ALA A 148 0.32 1.74 7.50
CA ALA A 148 -1.09 1.92 7.82
C ALA A 148 -1.63 0.64 8.47
N VAL A 149 -2.66 0.76 9.31
CA VAL A 149 -3.30 -0.37 9.99
C VAL A 149 -4.78 -0.33 9.71
N MET A 150 -5.30 -1.47 9.27
CA MET A 150 -6.72 -1.73 9.03
C MET A 150 -7.14 -2.98 9.80
N SER A 151 -8.34 -2.97 10.33
CA SER A 151 -9.04 -4.16 10.81
C SER A 151 -10.15 -4.53 9.85
N PHE A 152 -10.43 -5.80 9.72
CA PHE A 152 -11.56 -6.29 8.93
C PHE A 152 -12.24 -7.51 9.56
N GLY A 153 -13.49 -7.66 9.28
CA GLY A 153 -14.40 -8.72 9.66
C GLY A 153 -15.67 -8.50 8.85
N MET A 154 -16.79 -8.19 9.47
CA MET A 154 -18.01 -7.74 8.76
C MET A 154 -17.84 -6.40 8.06
N ASN A 155 -16.93 -5.55 8.54
CA ASN A 155 -16.63 -4.24 7.98
C ASN A 155 -15.13 -4.03 7.94
N VAL A 156 -14.69 -3.22 6.97
CA VAL A 156 -13.31 -2.78 6.86
C VAL A 156 -13.16 -1.42 7.53
N LYS A 157 -12.18 -1.28 8.43
CA LYS A 157 -11.95 -0.06 9.20
C LYS A 157 -10.48 0.34 9.18
N ILE A 158 -10.18 1.57 8.80
CA ILE A 158 -8.82 2.12 8.90
C ILE A 158 -8.61 2.61 10.33
N LEU A 159 -7.76 1.94 11.09
CA LEU A 159 -7.40 2.30 12.46
C LEU A 159 -6.30 3.35 12.49
N GLN A 160 -5.33 3.25 11.57
CA GLN A 160 -4.24 4.20 11.42
C GLN A 160 -3.95 4.42 9.92
N LYS A 161 -4.00 5.66 9.48
CA LYS A 161 -3.51 6.08 8.15
C LYS A 161 -1.98 6.04 8.14
N PHE A 162 -1.37 6.13 6.96
CA PHE A 162 0.08 6.06 6.83
C PHE A 162 0.82 6.99 7.80
N THR A 163 1.73 6.39 8.54
CA THR A 163 2.63 7.06 9.50
C THR A 163 3.99 6.36 9.52
N SER A 164 5.04 7.12 9.84
CA SER A 164 6.36 6.56 10.17
C SER A 164 6.60 6.50 11.68
N GLU A 165 5.64 6.96 12.49
CA GLU A 165 5.73 7.03 13.95
C GLU A 165 5.33 5.67 14.56
N THR A 166 6.29 4.98 15.16
CA THR A 166 6.09 3.66 15.79
C THR A 166 5.08 3.70 16.93
N ASP A 167 5.02 4.78 17.71
CA ASP A 167 4.05 4.93 18.80
C ASP A 167 2.59 4.99 18.30
N LYS A 168 2.36 5.57 17.11
CA LYS A 168 1.03 5.55 16.50
C LYS A 168 0.66 4.17 16.01
N LEU A 169 1.65 3.43 15.53
CA LEU A 169 1.49 2.07 15.05
C LEU A 169 1.15 1.13 16.22
N ASP A 170 1.91 1.21 17.32
CA ASP A 170 1.65 0.40 18.52
C ASP A 170 0.25 0.66 19.09
N ARG A 171 -0.15 1.93 19.24
CA ARG A 171 -1.52 2.28 19.63
C ARG A 171 -2.60 1.78 18.68
N ALA A 172 -2.29 1.64 17.40
CA ALA A 172 -3.24 1.08 16.44
C ALA A 172 -3.38 -0.43 16.62
N PHE A 173 -2.27 -1.13 16.85
CA PHE A 173 -2.29 -2.57 17.17
C PHE A 173 -3.00 -2.85 18.50
N GLU A 174 -2.79 -2.03 19.52
CA GLU A 174 -3.52 -2.13 20.79
C GLU A 174 -5.03 -2.01 20.61
N ARG A 175 -5.48 -1.09 19.76
CA ARG A 175 -6.92 -0.92 19.47
C ARG A 175 -7.54 -2.13 18.77
N ILE A 176 -6.80 -2.93 18.02
CA ILE A 176 -7.30 -4.14 17.35
C ILE A 176 -7.92 -5.10 18.37
N ALA A 177 -7.27 -5.29 19.52
CA ALA A 177 -7.75 -6.19 20.58
C ALA A 177 -9.11 -5.75 21.19
N HIS A 178 -9.52 -4.50 20.97
CA HIS A 178 -10.75 -3.94 21.51
C HIS A 178 -11.83 -3.68 20.43
N GLU A 179 -11.55 -4.01 19.15
CA GLU A 179 -12.56 -3.89 18.09
C GLU A 179 -13.62 -4.99 18.24
N PRO A 180 -14.90 -4.67 17.96
CA PRO A 180 -15.97 -5.67 18.04
C PRO A 180 -15.77 -6.76 16.98
N ASN A 181 -15.84 -8.00 17.41
CA ASN A 181 -15.74 -9.17 16.56
C ASN A 181 -16.98 -9.30 15.66
N GLY A 182 -16.76 -9.76 14.43
CA GLY A 182 -17.80 -10.12 13.47
C GLY A 182 -17.79 -11.62 13.17
N LEU A 183 -18.86 -12.12 12.53
CA LEU A 183 -18.94 -13.51 12.09
C LEU A 183 -18.59 -13.70 10.60
N SER A 184 -18.23 -12.63 9.89
CA SER A 184 -17.90 -12.61 8.47
C SER A 184 -16.48 -12.08 8.28
N THR A 185 -15.80 -12.55 7.25
CA THR A 185 -14.39 -12.23 6.97
C THR A 185 -14.27 -11.73 5.55
N HIS A 186 -14.53 -10.43 5.35
CA HIS A 186 -14.45 -9.76 4.04
C HIS A 186 -12.98 -9.53 3.64
N THR A 187 -12.26 -10.60 3.35
CA THR A 187 -10.80 -10.56 3.11
C THR A 187 -10.45 -9.85 1.81
N TYR A 188 -11.13 -10.20 0.70
CA TYR A 188 -10.86 -9.57 -0.59
C TYR A 188 -11.27 -8.10 -0.61
N ASP A 189 -12.38 -7.74 0.03
CA ASP A 189 -12.81 -6.35 0.18
C ASP A 189 -11.77 -5.55 0.99
N ALA A 190 -11.22 -6.13 2.07
CA ALA A 190 -10.18 -5.50 2.89
C ALA A 190 -8.87 -5.30 2.11
N VAL A 191 -8.46 -6.29 1.32
CA VAL A 191 -7.25 -6.18 0.49
C VAL A 191 -7.45 -5.14 -0.61
N ASP A 192 -8.63 -5.09 -1.26
CA ASP A 192 -8.96 -4.06 -2.24
C ASP A 192 -8.89 -2.65 -1.64
N ASP A 193 -9.45 -2.45 -0.46
CA ASP A 193 -9.38 -1.18 0.25
C ASP A 193 -7.94 -0.82 0.67
N ALA A 194 -7.14 -1.81 1.07
CA ALA A 194 -5.71 -1.61 1.35
C ALA A 194 -4.93 -1.16 0.11
N ILE A 195 -5.19 -1.77 -1.06
CA ILE A 195 -4.59 -1.38 -2.34
C ILE A 195 -5.01 0.05 -2.70
N ARG A 196 -6.30 0.39 -2.56
CA ARG A 196 -6.79 1.76 -2.78
C ARG A 196 -6.15 2.77 -1.83
N LEU A 197 -5.89 2.37 -0.58
CA LEU A 197 -5.20 3.21 0.39
C LEU A 197 -3.75 3.46 -0.03
N LEU A 198 -3.03 2.41 -0.49
CA LEU A 198 -1.68 2.51 -1.06
C LEU A 198 -1.65 3.49 -2.26
N VAL A 199 -2.56 3.32 -3.21
CA VAL A 199 -2.61 4.15 -4.42
C VAL A 199 -2.87 5.62 -4.08
N ARG A 200 -3.78 5.89 -3.13
CA ARG A 200 -4.17 7.27 -2.76
C ARG A 200 -3.16 7.98 -1.87
N GLN A 201 -2.45 7.28 -0.99
CA GLN A 201 -1.68 7.91 0.09
C GLN A 201 -0.19 7.56 0.09
N ALA A 202 0.24 6.50 -0.59
CA ALA A 202 1.65 6.14 -0.72
C ALA A 202 2.15 6.49 -2.12
N PRO A 203 3.11 7.42 -2.26
CA PRO A 203 3.65 7.79 -3.57
C PRO A 203 4.35 6.59 -4.22
N ARG A 204 4.39 6.54 -5.57
CA ARG A 204 5.16 5.50 -6.29
C ARG A 204 6.67 5.67 -6.07
N THR A 205 7.12 6.90 -5.91
CA THR A 205 8.53 7.24 -5.69
C THR A 205 8.68 8.11 -4.46
N ARG A 206 9.71 7.87 -3.68
CA ARG A 206 10.15 8.71 -2.57
C ARG A 206 11.67 8.86 -2.66
N GLU A 207 12.17 10.08 -2.50
CA GLU A 207 13.61 10.35 -2.57
C GLU A 207 14.25 9.85 -3.89
N ARG A 208 13.54 10.03 -5.02
CA ARG A 208 13.92 9.55 -6.36
C ARG A 208 14.06 8.03 -6.49
N ARG A 209 13.47 7.26 -5.59
CA ARG A 209 13.46 5.78 -5.60
C ARG A 209 12.07 5.23 -5.69
N LEU A 210 11.94 4.11 -6.37
CA LEU A 210 10.67 3.36 -6.41
C LEU A 210 10.35 2.82 -5.02
N MET A 211 9.18 3.18 -4.49
CA MET A 211 8.69 2.70 -3.22
C MET A 211 8.17 1.27 -3.36
N LYS A 212 8.62 0.35 -2.50
CA LYS A 212 7.98 -0.96 -2.36
C LYS A 212 6.65 -0.78 -1.67
N ARG A 213 5.59 -1.31 -2.27
CA ARG A 213 4.24 -1.33 -1.71
C ARG A 213 3.88 -2.75 -1.34
N ALA A 214 3.37 -2.94 -0.13
CA ALA A 214 2.95 -4.25 0.35
C ALA A 214 1.68 -4.16 1.19
N VAL A 215 0.87 -5.21 1.10
CA VAL A 215 -0.23 -5.48 2.04
C VAL A 215 0.14 -6.74 2.80
N LEU A 216 0.16 -6.66 4.12
CA LEU A 216 0.32 -7.80 5.00
C LEU A 216 -1.03 -8.15 5.60
N VAL A 217 -1.63 -9.22 5.09
CA VAL A 217 -2.91 -9.75 5.55
C VAL A 217 -2.66 -10.78 6.65
N VAL A 218 -3.30 -10.62 7.79
CA VAL A 218 -3.27 -11.61 8.89
C VAL A 218 -4.70 -12.10 9.09
N THR A 219 -4.95 -13.38 8.87
CA THR A 219 -6.30 -13.97 8.84
C THR A 219 -6.24 -15.46 9.19
N ASP A 220 -7.38 -16.08 9.40
CA ASP A 220 -7.50 -17.55 9.45
C ASP A 220 -7.61 -18.22 8.06
N GLY A 221 -7.68 -17.42 6.98
CA GLY A 221 -7.64 -17.89 5.60
C GLY A 221 -8.99 -18.19 4.94
N PHE A 222 -10.12 -17.83 5.58
CA PHE A 222 -11.47 -18.10 5.09
C PHE A 222 -12.24 -16.83 4.70
N PRO A 223 -12.10 -16.38 3.43
CA PRO A 223 -12.89 -15.26 2.92
C PRO A 223 -14.38 -15.62 2.88
N VAL A 224 -15.22 -14.81 3.50
CA VAL A 224 -16.68 -15.02 3.54
C VAL A 224 -17.41 -13.69 3.42
N GLY A 225 -18.28 -13.57 2.43
CA GLY A 225 -19.15 -12.40 2.25
C GLY A 225 -18.56 -11.29 1.40
N ASP A 226 -17.42 -11.52 0.77
CA ASP A 226 -16.76 -10.54 -0.10
C ASP A 226 -17.62 -10.13 -1.30
N THR A 227 -17.57 -8.84 -1.65
CA THR A 227 -18.22 -8.28 -2.83
C THR A 227 -17.25 -8.20 -4.02
N VAL A 228 -15.95 -8.14 -3.76
CA VAL A 228 -14.89 -8.12 -4.77
C VAL A 228 -14.32 -9.52 -4.95
N SER A 229 -14.08 -9.93 -6.20
CA SER A 229 -13.48 -11.23 -6.49
C SER A 229 -11.97 -11.23 -6.28
N ALA A 230 -11.37 -12.39 -6.00
CA ALA A 230 -9.92 -12.58 -5.91
C ALA A 230 -9.19 -12.07 -7.18
N ASN A 231 -9.70 -12.40 -8.37
CA ASN A 231 -9.09 -11.97 -9.63
C ASN A 231 -9.06 -10.45 -9.76
N THR A 232 -10.15 -9.76 -9.39
CA THR A 232 -10.20 -8.28 -9.42
C THR A 232 -9.17 -7.68 -8.47
N VAL A 233 -8.98 -8.28 -7.30
CA VAL A 233 -7.96 -7.83 -6.32
C VAL A 233 -6.56 -8.04 -6.86
N ILE A 234 -6.28 -9.21 -7.47
CA ILE A 234 -4.99 -9.53 -8.10
C ILE A 234 -4.67 -8.52 -9.21
N GLU A 235 -5.61 -8.24 -10.11
CA GLU A 235 -5.44 -7.24 -11.17
C GLU A 235 -5.10 -5.86 -10.61
N ARG A 236 -5.84 -5.41 -9.60
CA ARG A 236 -5.61 -4.10 -8.96
C ARG A 236 -4.28 -4.04 -8.22
N ALA A 237 -3.89 -5.10 -7.53
CA ALA A 237 -2.61 -5.19 -6.85
C ALA A 237 -1.44 -5.09 -7.86
N ASN A 238 -1.53 -5.81 -8.97
CA ASN A 238 -0.54 -5.77 -10.03
C ASN A 238 -0.46 -4.38 -10.70
N ALA A 239 -1.60 -3.74 -10.98
CA ALA A 239 -1.64 -2.37 -11.51
C ALA A 239 -1.07 -1.33 -10.52
N ALA A 240 -1.17 -1.59 -9.22
CA ALA A 240 -0.64 -0.74 -8.15
C ALA A 240 0.82 -1.04 -7.80
N ASP A 241 1.48 -2.03 -8.41
CA ASP A 241 2.79 -2.56 -8.00
C ASP A 241 2.82 -2.94 -6.50
N ALA A 242 1.73 -3.55 -5.99
CA ALA A 242 1.59 -3.93 -4.60
C ALA A 242 1.70 -5.45 -4.44
N SER A 243 2.64 -5.92 -3.61
CA SER A 243 2.77 -7.32 -3.25
C SER A 243 1.89 -7.66 -2.04
N ILE A 244 1.19 -8.79 -2.07
CA ILE A 244 0.29 -9.20 -1.00
C ILE A 244 0.90 -10.40 -0.27
N TYR A 245 1.17 -10.22 1.02
CA TYR A 245 1.64 -11.26 1.92
C TYR A 245 0.49 -11.71 2.81
N VAL A 246 0.30 -13.01 2.92
CA VAL A 246 -0.73 -13.61 3.76
C VAL A 246 -0.09 -14.37 4.90
N VAL A 247 -0.47 -14.06 6.13
CA VAL A 247 -0.13 -14.81 7.33
C VAL A 247 -1.38 -15.50 7.83
N THR A 248 -1.42 -16.83 7.66
CA THR A 248 -2.52 -17.65 8.17
C THR A 248 -2.25 -18.04 9.61
N LEU A 249 -3.17 -17.71 10.49
CA LEU A 249 -3.07 -18.00 11.91
C LEU A 249 -3.54 -19.43 12.27
N PRO A 250 -3.01 -20.04 13.34
CA PRO A 250 -3.25 -21.44 13.67
C PRO A 250 -4.65 -21.75 14.19
N SER A 251 -5.49 -20.75 14.46
CA SER A 251 -6.87 -20.94 14.92
C SER A 251 -7.69 -21.86 14.00
N TYR A 252 -7.40 -21.86 12.70
CA TYR A 252 -7.99 -22.76 11.74
C TYR A 252 -7.25 -24.12 11.68
N SER A 253 -5.94 -24.14 11.76
CA SER A 253 -5.13 -25.37 11.67
C SER A 253 -5.48 -26.36 12.81
N ARG A 254 -5.94 -25.86 13.95
CA ARG A 254 -6.42 -26.73 15.06
C ARG A 254 -7.64 -27.57 14.69
N VAL A 255 -8.52 -27.05 13.82
CA VAL A 255 -9.72 -27.79 13.39
C VAL A 255 -9.35 -28.85 12.36
N LEU A 256 -8.33 -28.63 11.54
CA LEU A 256 -7.90 -29.54 10.47
C LEU A 256 -6.68 -30.39 10.83
N ALA A 257 -5.84 -29.97 11.77
CA ALA A 257 -4.55 -30.61 12.08
C ALA A 257 -4.67 -31.89 12.94
N SER A 258 -5.87 -32.44 13.14
CA SER A 258 -6.00 -33.67 13.92
C SER A 258 -5.34 -34.91 13.27
N THR A 259 -4.85 -34.85 12.02
CA THR A 259 -4.31 -36.00 11.31
C THR A 259 -3.09 -35.77 10.41
N THR A 260 -2.66 -34.53 10.11
CA THR A 260 -1.54 -34.27 9.19
C THR A 260 -0.59 -33.22 9.70
N GLN A 261 0.73 -33.44 9.55
CA GLN A 261 1.78 -32.51 9.98
C GLN A 261 1.92 -31.24 9.10
N THR A 262 1.22 -31.18 7.97
CA THR A 262 1.23 -30.04 7.04
C THR A 262 -0.18 -29.44 6.98
N PRO A 263 -0.31 -28.11 7.18
CA PRO A 263 -1.59 -27.42 7.00
C PRO A 263 -2.13 -27.62 5.59
N LEU A 264 -3.44 -27.87 5.47
CA LEU A 264 -4.08 -27.88 4.16
C LEU A 264 -4.20 -26.43 3.63
N PRO A 265 -4.06 -26.24 2.30
CA PRO A 265 -4.26 -24.92 1.70
C PRO A 265 -5.65 -24.38 2.04
N THR A 266 -5.72 -23.12 2.46
CA THR A 266 -6.98 -22.42 2.70
C THR A 266 -7.60 -21.95 1.37
N PRO A 267 -8.89 -21.58 1.33
CA PRO A 267 -9.48 -20.96 0.15
C PRO A 267 -8.73 -19.71 -0.32
N LEU A 268 -8.13 -18.95 0.60
CA LEU A 268 -7.32 -17.79 0.27
C LEU A 268 -6.03 -18.18 -0.45
N ASP A 269 -5.36 -19.27 -0.04
CA ASP A 269 -4.17 -19.78 -0.74
C ASP A 269 -4.53 -20.26 -2.14
N VAL A 270 -5.62 -21.03 -2.27
CA VAL A 270 -6.09 -21.54 -3.57
C VAL A 270 -6.43 -20.42 -4.56
N SER A 271 -6.78 -19.23 -4.06
CA SER A 271 -7.05 -18.08 -4.93
C SER A 271 -5.81 -17.57 -5.67
N GLY A 272 -4.61 -17.92 -5.22
CA GLY A 272 -3.35 -17.43 -5.79
C GLY A 272 -3.06 -15.96 -5.49
N LEU A 273 -3.80 -15.34 -4.58
CA LEU A 273 -3.70 -13.91 -4.30
C LEU A 273 -2.27 -13.47 -3.95
N ALA A 274 -1.60 -14.22 -3.09
CA ALA A 274 -0.24 -13.89 -2.68
C ALA A 274 0.77 -14.14 -3.82
N GLU A 275 0.74 -15.31 -4.41
CA GLU A 275 1.70 -15.75 -5.44
C GLU A 275 1.62 -14.90 -6.70
N MET A 276 0.40 -14.59 -7.17
CA MET A 276 0.17 -13.81 -8.39
C MET A 276 0.46 -12.32 -8.24
N THR A 277 0.67 -11.85 -7.00
CA THR A 277 1.08 -10.46 -6.70
C THR A 277 2.53 -10.36 -6.21
N GLY A 278 3.27 -11.49 -6.25
CA GLY A 278 4.68 -11.57 -5.86
C GLY A 278 4.94 -11.51 -4.38
N GLY A 279 3.89 -11.69 -3.57
CA GLY A 279 4.01 -11.94 -2.16
C GLY A 279 4.11 -13.42 -1.85
N ARG A 280 3.69 -13.82 -0.67
CA ARG A 280 3.76 -15.18 -0.17
C ARG A 280 2.68 -15.45 0.85
N SER A 281 2.09 -16.66 0.81
CA SER A 281 1.32 -17.22 1.93
C SER A 281 2.24 -17.97 2.87
N VAL A 282 2.08 -17.74 4.17
CA VAL A 282 2.83 -18.40 5.24
C VAL A 282 1.92 -18.72 6.42
N TYR A 283 2.21 -19.82 7.10
CA TYR A 283 1.44 -20.27 8.25
C TYR A 283 2.21 -19.96 9.54
N ALA A 284 1.54 -19.29 10.48
CA ALA A 284 2.12 -19.02 11.78
C ALA A 284 2.10 -20.27 12.66
N GLU A 285 3.17 -20.48 13.42
CA GLU A 285 3.20 -21.54 14.46
C GLU A 285 2.43 -21.09 15.70
N GLU A 286 1.77 -22.05 16.39
CA GLU A 286 0.83 -21.75 17.49
C GLU A 286 1.42 -20.90 18.62
N ASN A 287 2.71 -21.04 18.88
CA ASN A 287 3.32 -20.47 20.09
C ASN A 287 4.27 -19.31 19.85
N ASN A 288 4.71 -19.07 18.59
CA ASN A 288 5.71 -18.04 18.34
C ASN A 288 5.62 -17.48 16.90
N TYR A 289 5.14 -16.26 16.77
CA TYR A 289 5.05 -15.56 15.49
C TYR A 289 6.33 -14.82 15.08
N ASP A 290 7.25 -14.57 16.02
CA ASP A 290 8.47 -13.77 15.78
C ASP A 290 9.36 -14.29 14.65
N PRO A 291 9.69 -15.60 14.54
CA PRO A 291 10.53 -16.09 13.45
C PRO A 291 9.91 -15.84 12.08
N LEU A 292 8.59 -16.02 11.95
CA LEU A 292 7.86 -15.81 10.73
C LEU A 292 7.89 -14.34 10.31
N PHE A 293 7.53 -13.42 11.22
CA PHE A 293 7.51 -11.99 10.92
C PHE A 293 8.92 -11.44 10.66
N ARG A 294 9.94 -12.01 11.29
CA ARG A 294 11.35 -11.71 10.99
C ARG A 294 11.74 -12.15 9.59
N ALA A 295 11.35 -13.36 9.17
CA ALA A 295 11.59 -13.86 7.82
C ALA A 295 10.85 -13.02 6.76
N LEU A 296 9.60 -12.61 7.04
CA LEU A 296 8.84 -11.72 6.17
C LEU A 296 9.50 -10.34 6.03
N ALA A 297 10.01 -9.76 7.12
CA ALA A 297 10.73 -8.49 7.06
C ALA A 297 11.99 -8.58 6.20
N GLU A 298 12.72 -9.70 6.30
CA GLU A 298 13.87 -9.96 5.44
C GLU A 298 13.48 -10.13 3.97
N GLU A 299 12.37 -10.79 3.71
CA GLU A 299 11.87 -11.00 2.35
C GLU A 299 11.39 -9.71 1.71
N VAL A 300 10.58 -8.92 2.42
CA VAL A 300 10.09 -7.62 1.93
C VAL A 300 11.24 -6.69 1.55
N THR A 301 12.40 -6.81 2.24
CA THR A 301 13.59 -5.99 2.01
C THR A 301 14.65 -6.65 1.14
N SER A 302 14.45 -7.82 0.57
CA SER A 302 15.49 -8.62 -0.12
C SER A 302 15.30 -8.75 -1.62
N ALA A 303 14.49 -7.90 -2.23
CA ALA A 303 14.19 -7.99 -3.65
C ALA A 303 15.23 -7.26 -4.52
N TYR A 304 15.48 -7.81 -5.71
CA TYR A 304 16.07 -7.09 -6.84
C TYR A 304 14.96 -6.34 -7.54
N VAL A 305 15.19 -5.10 -7.91
CA VAL A 305 14.28 -4.34 -8.75
C VAL A 305 14.79 -4.40 -10.18
N LEU A 306 14.01 -4.99 -11.06
CA LEU A 306 14.26 -5.04 -12.50
C LEU A 306 13.25 -4.12 -13.17
N ALA A 307 13.68 -3.31 -14.13
CA ALA A 307 12.72 -2.59 -14.95
C ALA A 307 13.18 -2.52 -16.41
N PHE A 308 12.20 -2.54 -17.30
CA PHE A 308 12.40 -2.53 -18.75
C PHE A 308 11.28 -1.76 -19.44
N TYR A 309 11.56 -1.30 -20.66
CA TYR A 309 10.53 -0.78 -21.54
C TYR A 309 10.04 -1.90 -22.45
N PRO A 310 8.75 -2.23 -22.44
CA PRO A 310 8.20 -3.18 -23.40
C PRO A 310 8.41 -2.70 -24.84
N ALA A 311 8.45 -3.63 -25.79
CA ALA A 311 8.46 -3.28 -27.21
C ALA A 311 7.30 -2.33 -27.54
N GLU A 312 7.51 -1.35 -28.42
CA GLU A 312 6.57 -0.27 -28.68
C GLU A 312 5.16 -0.78 -29.04
N GLN A 313 5.07 -1.87 -29.82
CA GLN A 313 3.81 -2.50 -30.18
C GLN A 313 3.01 -3.06 -29.01
N LYS A 314 3.68 -3.32 -27.86
CA LYS A 314 3.09 -3.91 -26.65
C LYS A 314 2.83 -2.90 -25.54
N ARG A 315 3.15 -1.62 -25.74
CA ARG A 315 2.97 -0.60 -24.71
C ARG A 315 1.53 -0.16 -24.56
N HIS A 316 0.79 -0.10 -25.69
CA HIS A 316 -0.52 0.52 -25.76
C HIS A 316 -1.56 -0.30 -26.52
N ASP A 317 -1.39 -1.62 -26.59
CA ASP A 317 -2.31 -2.50 -27.31
C ASP A 317 -3.54 -2.93 -26.51
N GLY A 318 -3.54 -2.62 -25.20
CA GLY A 318 -4.62 -2.97 -24.29
C GLY A 318 -4.67 -4.48 -23.95
N GLN A 319 -3.59 -5.21 -24.16
CA GLN A 319 -3.51 -6.65 -23.85
C GLN A 319 -2.71 -6.91 -22.58
N PHE A 320 -2.91 -8.09 -21.99
CA PHE A 320 -2.08 -8.57 -20.91
C PHE A 320 -0.86 -9.31 -21.49
N HIS A 321 0.33 -8.94 -21.05
CA HIS A 321 1.60 -9.53 -21.48
C HIS A 321 2.24 -10.28 -20.33
N ASN A 322 2.60 -11.55 -20.57
CA ASN A 322 3.27 -12.38 -19.59
C ASN A 322 4.74 -11.98 -19.43
N ILE A 323 5.21 -11.92 -18.19
CA ILE A 323 6.62 -11.71 -17.86
C ILE A 323 7.18 -13.01 -17.27
N ARG A 324 8.37 -13.38 -17.71
CA ARG A 324 9.17 -14.44 -17.09
C ARG A 324 10.58 -13.92 -16.85
N VAL A 325 11.10 -14.19 -15.64
CA VAL A 325 12.46 -13.87 -15.26
C VAL A 325 13.25 -15.17 -15.10
N ASP A 326 14.35 -15.29 -15.81
CA ASP A 326 15.33 -16.35 -15.62
C ASP A 326 16.55 -15.81 -14.88
N GLY A 327 17.19 -16.64 -14.06
CA GLY A 327 18.39 -16.33 -13.29
C GLY A 327 19.33 -17.52 -13.22
N PRO A 328 20.37 -17.47 -12.36
CA PRO A 328 21.38 -18.50 -12.23
C PRO A 328 20.78 -19.86 -11.86
N SER A 329 21.36 -20.93 -12.40
CA SER A 329 20.98 -22.31 -12.10
C SER A 329 21.11 -22.64 -10.60
N GLY A 330 20.20 -23.44 -10.08
CA GLY A 330 20.21 -23.87 -8.67
C GLY A 330 19.65 -22.86 -7.67
N LEU A 331 19.17 -21.71 -8.14
CA LEU A 331 18.48 -20.72 -7.34
C LEU A 331 16.98 -20.73 -7.66
N THR A 332 16.18 -20.42 -6.64
CA THR A 332 14.72 -20.23 -6.79
C THR A 332 14.42 -18.75 -6.93
N LEU A 333 13.78 -18.38 -8.04
CA LEU A 333 13.34 -17.02 -8.30
C LEU A 333 11.83 -16.90 -8.13
N ARG A 334 11.40 -15.82 -7.49
CA ARG A 334 10.01 -15.42 -7.42
C ARG A 334 9.88 -13.95 -7.83
N GLN A 335 9.06 -13.72 -8.84
CA GLN A 335 8.81 -12.38 -9.38
C GLN A 335 7.51 -11.80 -8.81
N SER A 336 7.45 -10.47 -8.68
CA SER A 336 6.34 -9.77 -8.03
C SER A 336 5.03 -9.76 -8.84
N ARG A 337 5.07 -10.14 -10.10
CA ARG A 337 3.87 -10.22 -10.95
C ARG A 337 4.10 -11.14 -12.15
N PRO A 338 3.06 -11.84 -12.62
CA PRO A 338 3.16 -12.73 -13.78
C PRO A 338 3.23 -11.97 -15.11
N GLY A 339 2.86 -10.69 -15.13
CA GLY A 339 2.79 -9.90 -16.34
C GLY A 339 2.39 -8.46 -16.08
N PHE A 340 2.04 -7.73 -17.14
CA PHE A 340 1.50 -6.38 -17.06
C PHE A 340 0.35 -6.20 -18.06
N GLN A 341 -0.61 -5.34 -17.67
CA GLN A 341 -1.68 -4.91 -18.56
C GLN A 341 -1.21 -3.66 -19.29
N ALA A 342 -1.11 -3.73 -20.62
CA ALA A 342 -0.85 -2.55 -21.42
C ALA A 342 -2.07 -1.60 -21.41
N GLU A 343 -1.83 -0.30 -21.30
CA GLU A 343 -2.90 0.69 -21.44
C GLU A 343 -3.36 0.75 -22.89
N LYS A 344 -4.65 0.96 -23.13
CA LYS A 344 -5.12 1.27 -24.50
C LYS A 344 -4.72 2.69 -24.84
N SER A 345 -4.08 2.89 -25.99
CA SER A 345 -3.88 4.24 -26.55
C SER A 345 -5.21 4.97 -26.59
N GLY A 346 -5.40 5.93 -25.65
CA GLY A 346 -6.60 6.75 -25.63
C GLY A 346 -6.68 7.51 -26.96
N ARG A 347 -7.78 7.34 -27.73
CA ARG A 347 -8.16 8.31 -28.74
C ARG A 347 -8.18 9.67 -28.05
N GLN A 348 -7.27 10.54 -28.42
CA GLN A 348 -7.44 11.97 -28.15
C GLN A 348 -8.79 12.34 -28.78
N GLU A 349 -9.80 12.54 -27.94
CA GLU A 349 -11.00 13.25 -28.40
C GLU A 349 -10.56 14.65 -28.78
N GLN A 350 -10.72 14.92 -30.08
CA GLN A 350 -10.54 16.24 -30.71
C GLN A 350 -11.65 17.20 -30.27
#